data_c7fc83a65e9636308f7300ea2e73a37b
#
_entry.id   c7fc83a65e9636308f7300ea2e73a37b
#
_cell.length_a   1.000
_cell.length_b   1.000
_cell.length_c   1.000
_cell.angle_alpha   90.00
_cell.angle_beta   90.00
_cell.angle_gamma   90.00
#
_symmetry.space_group_name_H-M   'P 1'
#
loop_
_entity.id
_entity.type
_entity.pdbx_description
1 polymer ?
#
loop_
_entity_poly.entity_id
_entity_poly.type
_entity_poly.pdbx_seq_one_letter_code
_entity_poly.pdbx_strand_id
1 'polypeptide(L)'
;MSDFLLQMRGIHKRFGLVTALDNVDLTVQPGEILGLLGGNGAGKTTLMNVLFGLYQADAGAILVQGQSAAIRGPKDALTHGIGMVHQHFLQVNDFTVLENIVLGSPLRNWPRLQLATARQRVQELAQRFGLAVDPDAPLADLSMGVRQRVEILKALYRDARLLILDEPTTMLTPQEVDTLFQSLRLMVAQGVSVIFITHKLREVLAVCDRITVLRNGRSVLTLARETATDSALVQAMVGDALDVEASLVFTGERRGPPRPVVGDATPLLVSTAVTISDDLQLPAITDCSFAIGVGEILGLAGVAGNGQRELAEGLLGIRPLVQGQVTLAGQPVRLGQTAHLLANGVAYIPEARMADGFLPRASVAHNLILGQHRQPPHSNGRWLNWRQIVARARQQIGEFNIKTPGPHAIGANLSGGNIQRVLLARAFARPLKLLVAHNPTQGLDLPSIEFVYQKILAQRATGMATLLISENLDELFLLCDRLAVLYRGRIMGILDRDHFDAYTVGSLMSGAHSPGQQQEAGHG
;
A
#
# COMPACT_ATOMS: atom_id res chain seq x y z
N MET A 1 -32.42 -1.99 -26.35
CA MET A 1 -31.89 -1.78 -24.99
C MET A 1 -30.38 -1.58 -25.15
N SER A 2 -29.76 -0.70 -24.41
CA SER A 2 -28.30 -0.52 -24.48
C SER A 2 -27.64 -1.80 -23.92
N ASP A 3 -26.67 -2.36 -24.66
CA ASP A 3 -25.89 -3.53 -24.22
C ASP A 3 -24.98 -3.20 -23.03
N PHE A 4 -24.88 -1.94 -22.64
CA PHE A 4 -23.99 -1.44 -21.58
C PHE A 4 -24.76 -0.71 -20.49
N LEU A 5 -24.40 -0.99 -19.23
CA LEU A 5 -24.86 -0.25 -18.06
C LEU A 5 -24.22 1.15 -18.01
N LEU A 6 -22.92 1.21 -18.30
CA LEU A 6 -22.11 2.45 -18.30
C LEU A 6 -21.27 2.52 -19.56
N GLN A 7 -21.18 3.73 -20.13
CA GLN A 7 -20.20 4.06 -21.17
C GLN A 7 -19.58 5.42 -20.86
N MET A 8 -18.28 5.47 -20.78
CA MET A 8 -17.48 6.70 -20.79
C MET A 8 -16.79 6.77 -22.14
N ARG A 9 -16.98 7.86 -22.88
CA ARG A 9 -16.47 8.01 -24.25
C ARG A 9 -15.62 9.26 -24.38
N GLY A 10 -14.39 9.10 -24.87
CA GLY A 10 -13.48 10.19 -25.14
C GLY A 10 -13.18 11.08 -23.94
N ILE A 11 -13.03 10.52 -22.76
CA ILE A 11 -12.84 11.30 -21.54
C ILE A 11 -11.44 11.93 -21.52
N HIS A 12 -11.42 13.26 -21.40
CA HIS A 12 -10.21 14.05 -21.21
C HIS A 12 -10.22 14.74 -19.84
N LYS A 13 -9.05 14.78 -19.18
CA LYS A 13 -8.85 15.54 -17.94
C LYS A 13 -7.42 16.04 -17.80
N ARG A 14 -7.28 17.33 -17.52
CA ARG A 14 -5.98 17.98 -17.27
C ARG A 14 -5.96 18.67 -15.92
N PHE A 15 -4.81 18.67 -15.27
CA PHE A 15 -4.51 19.41 -14.06
C PHE A 15 -3.28 20.31 -14.35
N GLY A 16 -3.52 21.57 -14.63
CA GLY A 16 -2.47 22.48 -15.07
C GLY A 16 -1.79 22.00 -16.35
N LEU A 17 -0.49 21.68 -16.27
CA LEU A 17 0.29 21.17 -17.40
C LEU A 17 0.23 19.63 -17.55
N VAL A 18 -0.36 18.93 -16.58
CA VAL A 18 -0.42 17.45 -16.57
C VAL A 18 -1.72 16.99 -17.21
N THR A 19 -1.65 16.21 -18.28
CA THR A 19 -2.79 15.48 -18.85
C THR A 19 -2.93 14.16 -18.10
N ALA A 20 -3.96 14.05 -17.26
CA ALA A 20 -4.23 12.87 -16.45
C ALA A 20 -5.06 11.82 -17.20
N LEU A 21 -5.96 12.27 -18.09
CA LEU A 21 -6.76 11.40 -18.98
C LEU A 21 -6.73 11.99 -20.39
N ASP A 22 -6.49 11.14 -21.36
CA ASP A 22 -6.36 11.52 -22.76
C ASP A 22 -7.14 10.55 -23.66
N ASN A 23 -8.36 10.94 -24.02
CA ASN A 23 -9.27 10.17 -24.86
C ASN A 23 -9.56 8.76 -24.31
N VAL A 24 -9.99 8.68 -23.05
CA VAL A 24 -10.26 7.40 -22.39
C VAL A 24 -11.68 6.92 -22.69
N ASP A 25 -11.78 5.68 -23.17
CA ASP A 25 -13.04 4.96 -23.30
C ASP A 25 -13.12 3.83 -22.25
N LEU A 26 -14.28 3.70 -21.61
CA LEU A 26 -14.57 2.62 -20.65
C LEU A 26 -16.04 2.21 -20.80
N THR A 27 -16.29 0.91 -20.81
CA THR A 27 -17.64 0.36 -20.86
C THR A 27 -17.84 -0.69 -19.80
N VAL A 28 -19.04 -0.72 -19.17
CA VAL A 28 -19.43 -1.73 -18.19
C VAL A 28 -20.73 -2.38 -18.63
N GLN A 29 -20.77 -3.71 -18.65
CA GLN A 29 -21.98 -4.47 -18.94
C GLN A 29 -22.84 -4.66 -17.68
N PRO A 30 -24.14 -4.88 -17.80
CA PRO A 30 -24.96 -5.25 -16.65
C PRO A 30 -24.52 -6.58 -16.04
N GLY A 31 -24.31 -6.62 -14.73
CA GLY A 31 -23.95 -7.84 -14.01
C GLY A 31 -22.54 -8.36 -14.35
N GLU A 32 -21.56 -7.47 -14.58
CA GLU A 32 -20.16 -7.87 -14.74
C GLU A 32 -19.26 -7.28 -13.64
N ILE A 33 -18.14 -7.93 -13.39
CA ILE A 33 -16.99 -7.35 -12.67
C ILE A 33 -15.96 -6.92 -13.70
N LEU A 34 -15.88 -5.62 -13.95
CA LEU A 34 -14.85 -5.04 -14.81
C LEU A 34 -13.61 -4.70 -14.00
N GLY A 35 -12.48 -5.33 -14.30
CA GLY A 35 -11.17 -4.96 -13.75
C GLY A 35 -10.61 -3.71 -14.45
N LEU A 36 -10.30 -2.67 -13.67
CA LEU A 36 -9.54 -1.52 -14.17
C LEU A 36 -8.11 -1.62 -13.65
N LEU A 37 -7.23 -2.15 -14.49
CA LEU A 37 -5.85 -2.45 -14.19
C LEU A 37 -4.93 -1.33 -14.68
N GLY A 38 -3.83 -1.07 -13.97
CA GLY A 38 -2.82 -0.11 -14.41
C GLY A 38 -1.88 0.27 -13.27
N GLY A 39 -0.71 0.76 -13.61
CA GLY A 39 0.27 1.24 -12.64
C GLY A 39 -0.20 2.49 -11.89
N ASN A 40 0.56 2.88 -10.86
CA ASN A 40 0.30 4.13 -10.14
C ASN A 40 0.55 5.33 -11.08
N GLY A 41 -0.35 6.32 -11.01
CA GLY A 41 -0.33 7.46 -11.94
C GLY A 41 -0.89 7.17 -13.34
N ALA A 42 -1.40 5.97 -13.62
CA ALA A 42 -2.01 5.64 -14.91
C ALA A 42 -3.31 6.39 -15.21
N GLY A 43 -3.93 7.01 -14.18
CA GLY A 43 -5.18 7.77 -14.30
C GLY A 43 -6.43 7.06 -13.78
N LYS A 44 -6.31 5.86 -13.18
CA LYS A 44 -7.44 5.03 -12.69
C LYS A 44 -8.36 5.80 -11.73
N THR A 45 -7.81 6.29 -10.62
CA THR A 45 -8.56 7.06 -9.62
C THR A 45 -9.11 8.37 -10.20
N THR A 46 -8.38 9.02 -11.13
CA THR A 46 -8.86 10.21 -11.82
C THR A 46 -10.09 9.90 -12.67
N LEU A 47 -10.08 8.80 -13.43
CA LEU A 47 -11.20 8.36 -14.25
C LEU A 47 -12.44 8.07 -13.39
N MET A 48 -12.26 7.40 -12.26
CA MET A 48 -13.36 7.10 -11.34
C MET A 48 -13.87 8.34 -10.60
N ASN A 49 -12.98 9.27 -10.26
CA ASN A 49 -13.39 10.55 -9.69
C ASN A 49 -14.18 11.41 -10.68
N VAL A 50 -13.90 11.29 -11.99
CA VAL A 50 -14.74 11.88 -13.05
C VAL A 50 -16.11 11.19 -13.08
N LEU A 51 -16.16 9.86 -13.05
CA LEU A 51 -17.41 9.09 -13.03
C LEU A 51 -18.26 9.37 -11.79
N PHE A 52 -17.62 9.51 -10.63
CA PHE A 52 -18.32 9.81 -9.38
C PHE A 52 -18.62 11.30 -9.17
N GLY A 53 -18.15 12.17 -10.09
CA GLY A 53 -18.45 13.61 -10.07
C GLY A 53 -17.57 14.44 -9.12
N LEU A 54 -16.48 13.89 -8.58
CA LEU A 54 -15.50 14.64 -7.79
C LEU A 54 -14.66 15.56 -8.69
N TYR A 55 -14.46 15.17 -9.96
CA TYR A 55 -13.85 15.99 -10.99
C TYR A 55 -14.78 16.09 -12.18
N GLN A 56 -14.78 17.26 -12.87
CA GLN A 56 -15.45 17.40 -14.15
C GLN A 56 -14.48 17.00 -15.26
N ALA A 57 -14.95 16.21 -16.24
CA ALA A 57 -14.20 15.99 -17.46
C ALA A 57 -14.06 17.29 -18.26
N ASP A 58 -12.92 17.50 -18.90
CA ASP A 58 -12.68 18.66 -19.77
C ASP A 58 -13.30 18.43 -21.15
N ALA A 59 -13.43 17.15 -21.58
CA ALA A 59 -14.16 16.72 -22.78
C ALA A 59 -14.59 15.25 -22.62
N GLY A 60 -15.49 14.80 -23.49
CA GLY A 60 -16.06 13.45 -23.49
C GLY A 60 -17.49 13.42 -22.99
N ALA A 61 -18.05 12.21 -22.90
CA ALA A 61 -19.43 11.98 -22.47
C ALA A 61 -19.54 10.74 -21.59
N ILE A 62 -20.46 10.80 -20.60
CA ILE A 62 -20.85 9.67 -19.75
C ILE A 62 -22.28 9.30 -20.09
N LEU A 63 -22.53 8.03 -20.39
CA LEU A 63 -23.86 7.48 -20.62
C LEU A 63 -24.13 6.39 -19.59
N VAL A 64 -25.29 6.46 -18.95
CA VAL A 64 -25.80 5.40 -18.03
C VAL A 64 -27.04 4.82 -18.68
N GLN A 65 -27.06 3.50 -18.87
CA GLN A 65 -28.13 2.77 -19.58
C GLN A 65 -28.49 3.36 -20.95
N GLY A 66 -27.45 3.86 -21.67
CA GLY A 66 -27.61 4.46 -22.99
C GLY A 66 -28.08 5.93 -23.00
N GLN A 67 -28.39 6.50 -21.85
CA GLN A 67 -28.80 7.91 -21.72
C GLN A 67 -27.62 8.76 -21.23
N SER A 68 -27.48 9.97 -21.80
CA SER A 68 -26.46 10.91 -21.37
C SER A 68 -26.68 11.31 -19.91
N ALA A 69 -25.67 11.12 -19.07
CA ALA A 69 -25.69 11.42 -17.65
C ALA A 69 -24.81 12.65 -17.36
N ALA A 70 -25.44 13.73 -16.92
CA ALA A 70 -24.74 14.94 -16.48
C ALA A 70 -24.35 14.80 -14.99
N ILE A 71 -23.19 14.20 -14.71
CA ILE A 71 -22.71 14.00 -13.34
C ILE A 71 -21.86 15.21 -12.94
N ARG A 72 -22.43 16.10 -12.13
CA ARG A 72 -21.78 17.32 -11.63
C ARG A 72 -21.24 17.18 -10.22
N GLY A 73 -21.65 16.12 -9.51
CA GLY A 73 -21.22 15.84 -8.16
C GLY A 73 -21.60 14.43 -7.70
N PRO A 74 -21.12 13.99 -6.52
CA PRO A 74 -21.41 12.67 -5.99
C PRO A 74 -22.91 12.38 -5.82
N LYS A 75 -23.73 13.42 -5.53
CA LYS A 75 -25.20 13.27 -5.46
C LYS A 75 -25.80 12.82 -6.79
N ASP A 76 -25.33 13.35 -7.91
CA ASP A 76 -25.80 12.96 -9.23
C ASP A 76 -25.39 11.52 -9.53
N ALA A 77 -24.16 11.13 -9.23
CA ALA A 77 -23.69 9.75 -9.38
C ALA A 77 -24.58 8.77 -8.60
N LEU A 78 -24.88 9.08 -7.34
CA LEU A 78 -25.78 8.29 -6.49
C LEU A 78 -27.19 8.18 -7.06
N THR A 79 -27.76 9.26 -7.65
CA THR A 79 -29.09 9.19 -8.30
C THR A 79 -29.11 8.32 -9.53
N HIS A 80 -27.97 8.16 -10.21
CA HIS A 80 -27.79 7.20 -11.31
C HIS A 80 -27.46 5.78 -10.82
N GLY A 81 -27.46 5.54 -9.51
CA GLY A 81 -27.15 4.24 -8.92
C GLY A 81 -25.68 3.87 -8.95
N ILE A 82 -24.77 4.87 -9.01
CA ILE A 82 -23.33 4.66 -8.95
C ILE A 82 -22.85 4.91 -7.52
N GLY A 83 -22.32 3.88 -6.87
CA GLY A 83 -21.69 3.94 -5.55
C GLY A 83 -20.16 3.81 -5.66
N MET A 84 -19.42 4.41 -4.71
CA MET A 84 -17.96 4.32 -4.68
C MET A 84 -17.47 4.03 -3.27
N VAL A 85 -16.57 3.05 -3.17
CA VAL A 85 -15.76 2.76 -1.98
C VAL A 85 -14.35 3.24 -2.28
N HIS A 86 -13.91 4.24 -1.52
CA HIS A 86 -12.60 4.85 -1.68
C HIS A 86 -11.49 4.00 -1.04
N GLN A 87 -10.26 4.17 -1.50
CA GLN A 87 -9.07 3.52 -0.95
C GLN A 87 -8.88 3.83 0.55
N HIS A 88 -9.17 5.06 0.98
CA HIS A 88 -9.23 5.44 2.39
C HIS A 88 -10.69 5.60 2.81
N PHE A 89 -11.09 4.87 3.85
CA PHE A 89 -12.48 4.84 4.28
C PHE A 89 -12.92 6.20 4.85
N LEU A 90 -14.10 6.64 4.42
CA LEU A 90 -14.74 7.85 4.90
C LEU A 90 -15.74 7.51 6.02
N GLN A 91 -15.22 7.13 7.18
CA GLN A 91 -15.98 6.62 8.32
C GLN A 91 -15.77 7.50 9.56
N VAL A 92 -16.78 7.54 10.42
CA VAL A 92 -16.73 8.20 11.73
C VAL A 92 -16.47 7.13 12.78
N ASN A 93 -15.29 7.14 13.38
CA ASN A 93 -14.85 6.11 14.34
C ASN A 93 -15.74 6.00 15.58
N ASP A 94 -16.26 7.14 16.07
CA ASP A 94 -17.08 7.21 17.27
C ASP A 94 -18.53 6.73 17.05
N PHE A 95 -18.91 6.41 15.81
CA PHE A 95 -20.23 5.95 15.45
C PHE A 95 -20.28 4.42 15.38
N THR A 96 -21.48 3.88 15.58
CA THR A 96 -21.78 2.47 15.31
C THR A 96 -21.75 2.18 13.80
N VAL A 97 -21.71 0.90 13.44
CA VAL A 97 -21.85 0.42 12.05
C VAL A 97 -23.12 0.97 11.42
N LEU A 98 -24.27 0.87 12.12
CA LEU A 98 -25.56 1.34 11.60
C LEU A 98 -25.53 2.84 11.33
N GLU A 99 -25.02 3.64 12.26
CA GLU A 99 -24.93 5.10 12.11
C GLU A 99 -24.05 5.49 10.94
N ASN A 100 -22.92 4.81 10.73
CA ASN A 100 -22.05 5.03 9.57
C ASN A 100 -22.74 4.71 8.24
N ILE A 101 -23.53 3.64 8.17
CA ILE A 101 -24.22 3.22 6.93
C ILE A 101 -25.32 4.22 6.58
N VAL A 102 -26.11 4.68 7.56
CA VAL A 102 -27.23 5.58 7.30
C VAL A 102 -26.82 7.04 7.17
N LEU A 103 -25.60 7.40 7.55
CA LEU A 103 -25.09 8.77 7.50
C LEU A 103 -25.18 9.33 6.07
N GLY A 104 -25.86 10.48 5.93
CA GLY A 104 -26.05 11.16 4.64
C GLY A 104 -27.04 10.48 3.70
N SER A 105 -27.81 9.48 4.14
CA SER A 105 -28.94 8.94 3.38
C SER A 105 -30.11 9.92 3.41
N PRO A 106 -30.87 10.06 2.31
CA PRO A 106 -32.05 10.91 2.30
C PRO A 106 -33.07 10.38 3.31
N LEU A 107 -33.36 11.18 4.32
CA LEU A 107 -34.36 10.87 5.32
C LEU A 107 -35.75 11.01 4.68
N ARG A 108 -36.40 9.90 4.42
CA ARG A 108 -37.72 9.87 3.77
C ARG A 108 -38.82 10.43 4.66
N ASN A 109 -38.59 10.51 6.00
CA ASN A 109 -39.56 11.01 7.00
C ASN A 109 -38.84 11.87 8.06
N TRP A 110 -38.36 13.06 7.70
CA TRP A 110 -37.94 14.07 8.67
C TRP A 110 -39.12 14.39 9.65
N PRO A 111 -38.94 14.43 10.98
CA PRO A 111 -37.69 14.69 11.70
C PRO A 111 -37.12 13.50 12.48
N ARG A 112 -37.59 12.25 12.29
CA ARG A 112 -37.12 11.10 13.08
C ARG A 112 -36.41 10.07 12.21
N LEU A 113 -35.16 9.75 12.54
CA LEU A 113 -34.43 8.61 12.00
C LEU A 113 -35.15 7.33 12.43
N GLN A 114 -35.66 6.55 11.47
CA GLN A 114 -36.24 5.23 11.73
C GLN A 114 -35.13 4.17 11.81
N LEU A 115 -34.33 4.19 12.89
CA LEU A 115 -33.19 3.30 13.06
C LEU A 115 -33.58 1.81 13.03
N ALA A 116 -34.78 1.45 13.51
CA ALA A 116 -35.26 0.07 13.47
C ALA A 116 -35.43 -0.44 12.02
N THR A 117 -36.08 0.35 11.16
CA THR A 117 -36.25 0.01 9.73
C THR A 117 -34.92 0.00 9.00
N ALA A 118 -34.03 0.94 9.30
CA ALA A 118 -32.69 1.00 8.75
C ALA A 118 -31.87 -0.24 9.14
N ARG A 119 -31.94 -0.64 10.42
CA ARG A 119 -31.31 -1.86 10.93
C ARG A 119 -31.74 -3.09 10.18
N GLN A 120 -33.06 -3.29 10.05
CA GLN A 120 -33.60 -4.43 9.30
C GLN A 120 -33.08 -4.46 7.87
N ARG A 121 -33.10 -3.33 7.17
CA ARG A 121 -32.58 -3.23 5.80
C ARG A 121 -31.08 -3.51 5.71
N VAL A 122 -30.28 -3.03 6.67
CA VAL A 122 -28.84 -3.34 6.72
C VAL A 122 -28.60 -4.84 6.92
N GLN A 123 -29.38 -5.48 7.82
CA GLN A 123 -29.29 -6.92 8.06
C GLN A 123 -29.70 -7.75 6.83
N GLU A 124 -30.78 -7.36 6.14
CA GLU A 124 -31.21 -7.97 4.89
C GLU A 124 -30.14 -7.88 3.79
N LEU A 125 -29.52 -6.69 3.61
CA LEU A 125 -28.43 -6.50 2.65
C LEU A 125 -27.18 -7.30 3.05
N ALA A 126 -26.81 -7.29 4.32
CA ALA A 126 -25.67 -8.04 4.84
C ALA A 126 -25.83 -9.55 4.60
N GLN A 127 -27.01 -10.09 4.88
CA GLN A 127 -27.32 -11.50 4.61
C GLN A 127 -27.34 -11.80 3.12
N ARG A 128 -28.00 -10.92 2.34
CA ARG A 128 -28.15 -11.08 0.90
C ARG A 128 -26.82 -11.16 0.15
N PHE A 129 -25.84 -10.36 0.55
CA PHE A 129 -24.55 -10.23 -0.14
C PHE A 129 -23.38 -10.89 0.61
N GLY A 130 -23.62 -11.61 1.69
CA GLY A 130 -22.57 -12.25 2.47
C GLY A 130 -21.63 -11.28 3.20
N LEU A 131 -22.14 -10.08 3.54
CA LEU A 131 -21.40 -9.01 4.20
C LEU A 131 -21.77 -8.95 5.70
N ALA A 132 -21.50 -10.01 6.44
CA ALA A 132 -21.86 -10.08 7.86
C ALA A 132 -21.20 -8.93 8.67
N VAL A 133 -22.02 -8.15 9.37
CA VAL A 133 -21.62 -7.07 10.30
C VAL A 133 -22.58 -7.05 11.49
N ASP A 134 -22.10 -6.59 12.63
CA ASP A 134 -22.95 -6.23 13.78
C ASP A 134 -23.32 -4.73 13.68
N PRO A 135 -24.61 -4.39 13.48
CA PRO A 135 -25.05 -3.00 13.36
C PRO A 135 -24.76 -2.11 14.57
N ASP A 136 -24.63 -2.70 15.75
CA ASP A 136 -24.45 -1.98 17.02
C ASP A 136 -23.00 -1.86 17.45
N ALA A 137 -22.09 -2.58 16.78
CA ALA A 137 -20.68 -2.53 17.12
C ALA A 137 -20.09 -1.13 16.87
N PRO A 138 -19.28 -0.59 17.81
CA PRO A 138 -18.52 0.63 17.59
C PRO A 138 -17.52 0.43 16.45
N LEU A 139 -17.46 1.36 15.51
CA LEU A 139 -16.60 1.20 14.33
C LEU A 139 -15.11 1.16 14.71
N ALA A 140 -14.71 1.89 15.75
CA ALA A 140 -13.33 1.93 16.23
C ALA A 140 -12.75 0.56 16.56
N ASP A 141 -13.58 -0.39 17.02
CA ASP A 141 -13.16 -1.71 17.49
C ASP A 141 -13.05 -2.77 16.37
N LEU A 142 -13.47 -2.41 15.13
CA LEU A 142 -13.57 -3.37 14.04
C LEU A 142 -12.29 -3.49 13.22
N SER A 143 -12.02 -4.72 12.72
CA SER A 143 -10.94 -4.96 11.77
C SER A 143 -11.19 -4.22 10.44
N MET A 144 -10.11 -4.01 9.67
CA MET A 144 -10.19 -3.31 8.38
C MET A 144 -11.11 -4.03 7.39
N GLY A 145 -11.13 -5.37 7.40
CA GLY A 145 -12.04 -6.16 6.58
C GLY A 145 -13.51 -5.95 6.92
N VAL A 146 -13.85 -5.81 8.21
CA VAL A 146 -15.22 -5.48 8.62
C VAL A 146 -15.58 -4.05 8.26
N ARG A 147 -14.67 -3.09 8.47
CA ARG A 147 -14.86 -1.69 8.07
C ARG A 147 -15.10 -1.55 6.56
N GLN A 148 -14.43 -2.35 5.74
CA GLN A 148 -14.67 -2.38 4.30
C GLN A 148 -16.08 -2.89 3.97
N ARG A 149 -16.55 -3.96 4.64
CA ARG A 149 -17.94 -4.43 4.48
C ARG A 149 -18.94 -3.34 4.80
N VAL A 150 -18.67 -2.52 5.81
CA VAL A 150 -19.50 -1.35 6.17
C VAL A 150 -19.55 -0.33 5.04
N GLU A 151 -18.43 -0.01 4.37
CA GLU A 151 -18.42 0.91 3.21
C GLU A 151 -19.19 0.34 2.01
N ILE A 152 -19.05 -0.95 1.74
CA ILE A 152 -19.81 -1.62 0.68
C ILE A 152 -21.31 -1.59 1.01
N LEU A 153 -21.70 -1.95 2.24
CA LEU A 153 -23.09 -1.89 2.70
C LEU A 153 -23.66 -0.47 2.63
N LYS A 154 -22.88 0.54 2.95
CA LYS A 154 -23.26 1.96 2.83
C LYS A 154 -23.60 2.35 1.39
N ALA A 155 -22.83 1.87 0.40
CA ALA A 155 -23.14 2.08 -1.00
C ALA A 155 -24.40 1.30 -1.44
N LEU A 156 -24.55 0.04 -1.04
CA LEU A 156 -25.71 -0.80 -1.34
C LEU A 156 -26.99 -0.31 -0.66
N TYR A 157 -26.90 0.22 0.55
CA TYR A 157 -28.03 0.83 1.27
C TYR A 157 -28.63 2.02 0.52
N ARG A 158 -27.83 2.68 -0.34
CA ARG A 158 -28.22 3.76 -1.24
C ARG A 158 -28.63 3.29 -2.64
N ASP A 159 -28.97 2.00 -2.80
CA ASP A 159 -29.43 1.38 -4.04
C ASP A 159 -28.41 1.44 -5.20
N ALA A 160 -27.12 1.33 -4.89
CA ALA A 160 -26.07 1.27 -5.91
C ALA A 160 -26.29 0.04 -6.83
N ARG A 161 -26.31 0.29 -8.15
CA ARG A 161 -26.36 -0.72 -9.21
C ARG A 161 -25.00 -0.93 -9.87
N LEU A 162 -24.16 0.08 -9.80
CA LEU A 162 -22.74 0.05 -10.17
C LEU A 162 -21.91 0.43 -8.95
N LEU A 163 -21.03 -0.48 -8.53
CA LEU A 163 -20.15 -0.27 -7.39
C LEU A 163 -18.72 -0.09 -7.88
N ILE A 164 -18.09 1.03 -7.54
CA ILE A 164 -16.68 1.30 -7.80
C ILE A 164 -15.90 0.97 -6.53
N LEU A 165 -14.88 0.09 -6.63
CA LEU A 165 -14.00 -0.29 -5.54
C LEU A 165 -12.57 0.13 -5.90
N ASP A 166 -12.03 1.12 -5.18
CA ASP A 166 -10.67 1.64 -5.43
C ASP A 166 -9.66 0.96 -4.51
N GLU A 167 -8.85 0.05 -5.07
CA GLU A 167 -7.84 -0.77 -4.38
C GLU A 167 -8.36 -1.47 -3.10
N PRO A 168 -9.46 -2.23 -3.18
CA PRO A 168 -10.17 -2.67 -1.98
C PRO A 168 -9.44 -3.75 -1.16
N THR A 169 -8.36 -4.33 -1.67
CA THR A 169 -7.63 -5.43 -1.03
C THR A 169 -6.36 -5.01 -0.31
N THR A 170 -5.98 -3.73 -0.41
CA THR A 170 -4.68 -3.23 0.09
C THR A 170 -4.48 -3.46 1.59
N MET A 171 -5.56 -3.39 2.38
CA MET A 171 -5.52 -3.51 3.84
C MET A 171 -6.15 -4.81 4.35
N LEU A 172 -6.32 -5.82 3.48
CA LEU A 172 -6.98 -7.08 3.82
C LEU A 172 -5.98 -8.22 3.95
N THR A 173 -6.29 -9.14 4.85
CA THR A 173 -5.62 -10.45 4.89
C THR A 173 -6.06 -11.31 3.69
N PRO A 174 -5.29 -12.33 3.26
CA PRO A 174 -5.68 -13.22 2.16
C PRO A 174 -7.08 -13.83 2.33
N GLN A 175 -7.43 -14.24 3.55
CA GLN A 175 -8.75 -14.80 3.87
C GLN A 175 -9.88 -13.77 3.70
N GLU A 176 -9.62 -12.51 4.07
CA GLU A 176 -10.58 -11.42 3.88
C GLU A 176 -10.74 -11.07 2.40
N VAL A 177 -9.67 -11.18 1.60
CA VAL A 177 -9.71 -11.02 0.13
C VAL A 177 -10.62 -12.07 -0.50
N ASP A 178 -10.46 -13.35 -0.14
CA ASP A 178 -11.32 -14.42 -0.66
C ASP A 178 -12.80 -14.20 -0.28
N THR A 179 -13.05 -13.78 0.96
CA THR A 179 -14.40 -13.45 1.43
C THR A 179 -14.99 -12.28 0.62
N LEU A 180 -14.19 -11.25 0.34
CA LEU A 180 -14.60 -10.14 -0.51
C LEU A 180 -14.95 -10.61 -1.92
N PHE A 181 -14.11 -11.44 -2.56
CA PHE A 181 -14.36 -11.95 -3.90
C PHE A 181 -15.64 -12.78 -3.98
N GLN A 182 -15.93 -13.61 -2.97
CA GLN A 182 -17.20 -14.34 -2.87
C GLN A 182 -18.39 -13.37 -2.80
N SER A 183 -18.30 -12.32 -1.98
CA SER A 183 -19.35 -11.31 -1.85
C SER A 183 -19.55 -10.55 -3.17
N LEU A 184 -18.49 -10.21 -3.90
CA LEU A 184 -18.59 -9.56 -5.22
C LEU A 184 -19.30 -10.43 -6.24
N ARG A 185 -19.01 -11.72 -6.27
CA ARG A 185 -19.72 -12.67 -7.16
C ARG A 185 -21.19 -12.79 -6.81
N LEU A 186 -21.55 -12.80 -5.51
CA LEU A 186 -22.95 -12.77 -5.07
C LEU A 186 -23.67 -11.49 -5.50
N MET A 187 -23.00 -10.32 -5.42
CA MET A 187 -23.55 -9.05 -5.88
C MET A 187 -23.86 -9.08 -7.37
N VAL A 188 -22.91 -9.55 -8.17
CA VAL A 188 -23.04 -9.63 -9.63
C VAL A 188 -24.15 -10.61 -10.03
N ALA A 189 -24.23 -11.78 -9.39
CA ALA A 189 -25.31 -12.74 -9.60
C ALA A 189 -26.72 -12.16 -9.29
N GLN A 190 -26.78 -11.07 -8.51
CA GLN A 190 -28.00 -10.37 -8.16
C GLN A 190 -28.20 -9.04 -8.91
N GLY A 191 -27.42 -8.81 -9.98
CA GLY A 191 -27.56 -7.70 -10.91
C GLY A 191 -26.83 -6.41 -10.53
N VAL A 192 -25.97 -6.43 -9.52
CA VAL A 192 -25.05 -5.32 -9.24
C VAL A 192 -23.81 -5.48 -10.13
N SER A 193 -23.40 -4.43 -10.83
CA SER A 193 -22.14 -4.44 -11.59
C SER A 193 -21.01 -3.81 -10.77
N VAL A 194 -19.77 -4.22 -11.02
CA VAL A 194 -18.63 -3.77 -10.23
C VAL A 194 -17.51 -3.27 -11.14
N ILE A 195 -16.91 -2.12 -10.82
CA ILE A 195 -15.59 -1.72 -11.33
C ILE A 195 -14.59 -1.97 -10.22
N PHE A 196 -13.70 -2.94 -10.44
CA PHE A 196 -12.67 -3.36 -9.50
C PHE A 196 -11.32 -2.77 -9.91
N ILE A 197 -10.84 -1.79 -9.15
CA ILE A 197 -9.60 -1.08 -9.46
C ILE A 197 -8.48 -1.69 -8.65
N THR A 198 -7.43 -2.12 -9.33
CA THR A 198 -6.21 -2.64 -8.68
C THR A 198 -5.00 -2.50 -9.61
N HIS A 199 -3.82 -2.66 -9.03
CA HIS A 199 -2.57 -2.81 -9.78
C HIS A 199 -2.02 -4.25 -9.69
N LYS A 200 -2.73 -5.17 -8.99
CA LYS A 200 -2.32 -6.56 -8.78
C LYS A 200 -2.97 -7.47 -9.82
N LEU A 201 -2.15 -8.12 -10.65
CA LEU A 201 -2.63 -9.01 -11.71
C LEU A 201 -3.46 -10.19 -11.17
N ARG A 202 -2.95 -10.83 -10.10
CA ARG A 202 -3.62 -12.01 -9.52
C ARG A 202 -5.06 -11.74 -9.14
N GLU A 203 -5.36 -10.52 -8.66
CA GLU A 203 -6.70 -10.15 -8.24
C GLU A 203 -7.67 -10.04 -9.42
N VAL A 204 -7.26 -9.32 -10.50
CA VAL A 204 -8.13 -9.18 -11.68
C VAL A 204 -8.39 -10.52 -12.36
N LEU A 205 -7.39 -11.39 -12.42
CA LEU A 205 -7.54 -12.74 -12.97
C LEU A 205 -8.38 -13.67 -12.09
N ALA A 206 -8.45 -13.41 -10.77
CA ALA A 206 -9.23 -14.20 -9.85
C ALA A 206 -10.73 -13.84 -9.85
N VAL A 207 -11.08 -12.54 -10.00
CA VAL A 207 -12.46 -12.10 -9.75
C VAL A 207 -13.15 -11.42 -10.92
N CYS A 208 -12.41 -10.81 -11.88
CA CYS A 208 -13.00 -10.02 -12.96
C CYS A 208 -13.46 -10.90 -14.13
N ASP A 209 -14.50 -10.45 -14.85
CA ASP A 209 -14.99 -11.06 -16.07
C ASP A 209 -14.30 -10.46 -17.30
N ARG A 210 -14.00 -9.17 -17.25
CA ARG A 210 -13.33 -8.40 -18.27
C ARG A 210 -12.31 -7.45 -17.65
N ILE A 211 -11.21 -7.17 -18.35
CA ILE A 211 -10.11 -6.37 -17.83
C ILE A 211 -9.79 -5.25 -18.83
N THR A 212 -9.80 -4.02 -18.36
CA THR A 212 -9.32 -2.85 -19.09
C THR A 212 -8.03 -2.35 -18.47
N VAL A 213 -6.97 -2.22 -19.27
CA VAL A 213 -5.68 -1.69 -18.82
C VAL A 213 -5.58 -0.22 -19.15
N LEU A 214 -5.31 0.59 -18.13
CA LEU A 214 -5.03 2.02 -18.27
C LEU A 214 -3.53 2.29 -18.13
N ARG A 215 -2.95 3.02 -19.09
CA ARG A 215 -1.54 3.44 -19.06
C ARG A 215 -1.40 4.87 -19.57
N ASN A 216 -0.69 5.73 -18.81
CA ASN A 216 -0.44 7.13 -19.16
C ASN A 216 -1.71 7.91 -19.55
N GLY A 217 -2.80 7.68 -18.82
CA GLY A 217 -4.08 8.35 -19.06
C GLY A 217 -4.85 7.86 -20.28
N ARG A 218 -4.52 6.70 -20.86
CA ARG A 218 -5.22 6.10 -22.02
C ARG A 218 -5.61 4.65 -21.74
N SER A 219 -6.76 4.22 -22.23
CA SER A 219 -7.12 2.80 -22.28
C SER A 219 -6.34 2.13 -23.40
N VAL A 220 -5.43 1.21 -23.05
CA VAL A 220 -4.51 0.58 -24.02
C VAL A 220 -4.92 -0.82 -24.42
N LEU A 221 -5.69 -1.51 -23.59
CA LEU A 221 -6.11 -2.88 -23.81
C LEU A 221 -7.43 -3.15 -23.09
N THR A 222 -8.34 -3.88 -23.72
CA THR A 222 -9.53 -4.45 -23.05
C THR A 222 -9.69 -5.88 -23.52
N LEU A 223 -9.72 -6.84 -22.59
CA LEU A 223 -9.83 -8.29 -22.86
C LEU A 223 -10.89 -8.93 -21.97
N ALA A 224 -11.50 -10.01 -22.44
CA ALA A 224 -12.19 -10.95 -21.58
C ALA A 224 -11.15 -11.71 -20.74
N ARG A 225 -11.51 -12.09 -19.51
CA ARG A 225 -10.61 -12.79 -18.58
C ARG A 225 -10.02 -14.07 -19.18
N GLU A 226 -10.84 -14.83 -19.93
CA GLU A 226 -10.45 -16.12 -20.53
C GLU A 226 -9.31 -15.97 -21.54
N THR A 227 -9.17 -14.79 -22.15
CA THR A 227 -8.13 -14.51 -23.15
C THR A 227 -6.95 -13.72 -22.56
N ALA A 228 -7.08 -13.29 -21.31
CA ALA A 228 -6.05 -12.52 -20.63
C ALA A 228 -4.91 -13.42 -20.15
N THR A 229 -3.68 -13.11 -20.55
CA THR A 229 -2.46 -13.74 -20.05
C THR A 229 -1.69 -12.74 -19.19
N ASP A 230 -0.94 -13.23 -18.20
CA ASP A 230 -0.09 -12.40 -17.35
C ASP A 230 0.84 -11.52 -18.19
N SER A 231 1.51 -12.12 -19.19
CA SER A 231 2.44 -11.41 -20.07
C SER A 231 1.76 -10.28 -20.86
N ALA A 232 0.57 -10.51 -21.44
CA ALA A 232 -0.15 -9.50 -22.20
C ALA A 232 -0.61 -8.33 -21.31
N LEU A 233 -1.10 -8.62 -20.11
CA LEU A 233 -1.52 -7.61 -19.15
C LEU A 233 -0.34 -6.78 -18.66
N VAL A 234 0.77 -7.45 -18.31
CA VAL A 234 2.00 -6.78 -17.87
C VAL A 234 2.56 -5.88 -18.97
N GLN A 235 2.68 -6.37 -20.20
CA GLN A 235 3.16 -5.57 -21.32
C GLN A 235 2.25 -4.37 -21.59
N ALA A 236 0.93 -4.54 -21.48
CA ALA A 236 -0.01 -3.44 -21.58
C ALA A 236 0.19 -2.39 -20.46
N MET A 237 0.45 -2.83 -19.20
CA MET A 237 0.67 -1.93 -18.06
C MET A 237 1.97 -1.14 -18.15
N VAL A 238 3.05 -1.78 -18.59
CA VAL A 238 4.42 -1.23 -18.51
C VAL A 238 4.90 -0.73 -19.87
N GLY A 239 4.46 -1.33 -20.97
CA GLY A 239 5.00 -1.11 -22.32
C GLY A 239 6.41 -1.70 -22.45
N ASP A 240 7.21 -1.08 -23.31
CA ASP A 240 8.59 -1.53 -23.59
C ASP A 240 9.61 -1.15 -22.48
N ALA A 241 9.12 -0.61 -21.35
CA ALA A 241 9.99 -0.07 -20.28
C ALA A 241 10.59 -1.14 -19.36
N LEU A 242 10.13 -2.40 -19.42
CA LEU A 242 10.60 -3.51 -18.60
C LEU A 242 10.70 -4.78 -19.44
N ASP A 243 11.80 -5.49 -19.26
CA ASP A 243 11.92 -6.87 -19.70
C ASP A 243 11.14 -7.76 -18.71
N VAL A 244 9.97 -8.22 -19.15
CA VAL A 244 9.04 -8.99 -18.32
C VAL A 244 9.64 -10.34 -17.91
N GLU A 245 10.45 -10.97 -18.79
CA GLU A 245 11.08 -12.26 -18.53
C GLU A 245 12.25 -12.15 -17.55
N ALA A 246 12.86 -10.96 -17.43
CA ALA A 246 13.95 -10.69 -16.51
C ALA A 246 13.48 -10.05 -15.19
N SER A 247 12.21 -9.65 -15.08
CA SER A 247 11.69 -8.92 -13.93
C SER A 247 11.45 -9.83 -12.72
N LEU A 248 11.98 -9.43 -11.56
CA LEU A 248 11.77 -10.12 -10.28
C LEU A 248 10.30 -10.08 -9.85
N VAL A 249 9.61 -8.98 -10.17
CA VAL A 249 8.19 -8.78 -9.79
C VAL A 249 7.28 -9.81 -10.48
N PHE A 250 7.62 -10.23 -11.70
CA PHE A 250 6.78 -11.12 -12.49
C PHE A 250 7.23 -12.58 -12.46
N THR A 251 8.53 -12.83 -12.47
CA THR A 251 9.04 -14.20 -12.39
C THR A 251 8.83 -14.81 -11.01
N GLY A 252 8.72 -13.97 -9.97
CA GLY A 252 8.68 -14.44 -8.59
C GLY A 252 9.98 -15.15 -8.16
N GLU A 253 10.95 -15.23 -9.08
CA GLU A 253 12.20 -15.93 -8.85
C GLU A 253 13.24 -14.99 -8.27
N ARG A 254 13.58 -15.22 -7.03
CA ARG A 254 14.74 -14.58 -6.42
C ARG A 254 16.02 -15.13 -7.04
N ARG A 255 16.71 -14.34 -7.85
CA ARG A 255 18.03 -14.69 -8.34
C ARG A 255 19.06 -14.60 -7.23
N GLY A 256 19.53 -15.74 -6.76
CA GLY A 256 20.60 -15.88 -5.77
C GLY A 256 20.33 -17.00 -4.76
N PRO A 257 21.38 -17.67 -4.26
CA PRO A 257 21.21 -18.75 -3.30
C PRO A 257 20.58 -18.20 -2.02
N PRO A 258 19.69 -18.99 -1.36
CA PRO A 258 19.33 -18.71 0.00
C PRO A 258 20.60 -18.67 0.84
N ARG A 259 20.76 -17.68 1.71
CA ARG A 259 21.86 -17.73 2.66
C ARG A 259 21.55 -18.81 3.71
N PRO A 260 22.56 -19.52 4.20
CA PRO A 260 22.36 -20.42 5.32
C PRO A 260 21.73 -19.63 6.47
N VAL A 261 20.71 -20.22 7.05
CA VAL A 261 20.07 -19.74 8.30
C VAL A 261 21.18 -19.45 9.30
N VAL A 262 21.07 -18.34 10.01
CA VAL A 262 22.01 -17.87 11.04
C VAL A 262 22.18 -18.95 12.11
N GLY A 263 23.04 -19.93 11.85
CA GLY A 263 23.66 -20.79 12.83
C GLY A 263 25.04 -20.21 13.09
N ASP A 264 25.38 -19.86 14.31
CA ASP A 264 26.68 -19.46 14.85
C ASP A 264 27.22 -18.05 14.49
N ALA A 265 26.62 -17.23 13.60
CA ALA A 265 27.08 -15.85 13.39
C ALA A 265 26.41 -14.90 14.40
N THR A 266 27.21 -14.06 15.07
CA THR A 266 26.70 -13.02 15.96
C THR A 266 25.70 -12.13 15.19
N PRO A 267 24.45 -11.98 15.67
CA PRO A 267 23.44 -11.17 14.98
C PRO A 267 23.87 -9.69 14.93
N LEU A 268 23.54 -9.03 13.81
CA LEU A 268 23.83 -7.61 13.64
C LEU A 268 22.93 -6.71 14.48
N LEU A 269 21.61 -6.97 14.44
CA LEU A 269 20.60 -6.27 15.22
C LEU A 269 19.91 -7.27 16.14
N VAL A 270 19.77 -6.92 17.43
CA VAL A 270 19.00 -7.71 18.41
C VAL A 270 18.03 -6.79 19.12
N SER A 271 16.78 -7.17 19.12
CA SER A 271 15.69 -6.61 19.93
C SER A 271 15.33 -7.62 21.02
N THR A 272 15.35 -7.21 22.29
CA THR A 272 15.07 -8.08 23.43
C THR A 272 14.00 -7.46 24.30
N ALA A 273 12.84 -8.13 24.41
CA ALA A 273 11.70 -7.75 25.23
C ALA A 273 11.29 -6.27 25.09
N VAL A 274 11.35 -5.75 23.86
CA VAL A 274 11.12 -4.33 23.59
C VAL A 274 9.66 -3.97 23.71
N THR A 275 9.38 -2.94 24.54
CA THR A 275 8.06 -2.33 24.73
C THR A 275 8.14 -0.84 24.38
N ILE A 276 7.19 -0.36 23.57
CA ILE A 276 7.15 1.01 23.05
C ILE A 276 5.72 1.54 23.17
N SER A 277 5.57 2.81 23.58
CA SER A 277 4.28 3.50 23.54
C SER A 277 4.11 4.32 22.25
N ASP A 278 2.86 4.52 21.85
CA ASP A 278 2.47 5.45 20.79
C ASP A 278 2.55 6.92 21.25
N ASP A 279 2.06 7.84 20.40
CA ASP A 279 2.05 9.28 20.69
C ASP A 279 1.04 9.66 21.80
N LEU A 280 0.07 8.78 22.09
CA LEU A 280 -0.93 8.92 23.16
C LEU A 280 -0.49 8.22 24.47
N GLN A 281 0.75 7.71 24.52
CA GLN A 281 1.30 6.94 25.65
C GLN A 281 0.58 5.60 25.89
N LEU A 282 -0.11 5.08 24.88
CA LEU A 282 -0.70 3.72 24.92
C LEU A 282 0.32 2.70 24.38
N PRO A 283 0.27 1.43 24.85
CA PRO A 283 1.17 0.38 24.37
C PRO A 283 0.98 0.12 22.87
N ALA A 284 1.97 0.48 22.05
CA ALA A 284 2.01 0.19 20.62
C ALA A 284 2.76 -1.11 20.31
N ILE A 285 3.85 -1.38 21.04
CA ILE A 285 4.65 -2.61 20.96
C ILE A 285 4.82 -3.17 22.37
N THR A 286 4.68 -4.48 22.52
CA THR A 286 4.78 -5.18 23.79
C THR A 286 5.61 -6.44 23.63
N ASP A 287 6.71 -6.54 24.40
CA ASP A 287 7.57 -7.73 24.51
C ASP A 287 8.06 -8.25 23.15
N CYS A 288 8.58 -7.35 22.32
CA CYS A 288 9.01 -7.68 20.97
C CYS A 288 10.47 -8.13 20.96
N SER A 289 10.72 -9.40 20.62
CA SER A 289 12.06 -10.01 20.59
C SER A 289 12.34 -10.64 19.23
N PHE A 290 13.45 -10.25 18.58
CA PHE A 290 13.96 -10.86 17.36
C PHE A 290 15.41 -10.45 17.10
N ALA A 291 16.05 -11.16 16.19
CA ALA A 291 17.41 -10.83 15.75
C ALA A 291 17.51 -10.86 14.22
N ILE A 292 18.39 -10.03 13.67
CA ILE A 292 18.70 -9.97 12.23
C ILE A 292 20.20 -10.21 12.03
N GLY A 293 20.53 -11.17 11.19
CA GLY A 293 21.90 -11.52 10.83
C GLY A 293 22.51 -10.58 9.78
N VAL A 294 23.84 -10.67 9.62
CA VAL A 294 24.55 -9.95 8.56
C VAL A 294 24.11 -10.46 7.19
N GLY A 295 23.64 -9.55 6.32
CA GLY A 295 23.16 -9.87 4.97
C GLY A 295 21.83 -10.62 4.96
N GLU A 296 21.09 -10.64 6.06
CA GLU A 296 19.73 -11.17 6.15
C GLU A 296 18.71 -10.08 5.78
N ILE A 297 17.64 -10.48 5.10
CA ILE A 297 16.43 -9.67 4.95
C ILE A 297 15.35 -10.30 5.84
N LEU A 298 15.11 -9.69 7.00
CA LEU A 298 13.97 -10.03 7.85
C LEU A 298 12.76 -9.21 7.43
N GLY A 299 11.69 -9.87 7.02
CA GLY A 299 10.39 -9.23 6.76
C GLY A 299 9.61 -9.01 8.06
N LEU A 300 8.88 -7.92 8.14
CA LEU A 300 7.87 -7.70 9.17
C LEU A 300 6.52 -7.51 8.49
N ALA A 301 5.68 -8.56 8.55
CA ALA A 301 4.32 -8.55 8.05
C ALA A 301 3.36 -8.04 9.13
N GLY A 302 2.30 -7.35 8.74
CA GLY A 302 1.23 -6.91 9.62
C GLY A 302 0.29 -5.95 8.91
N VAL A 303 -0.97 -5.92 9.31
CA VAL A 303 -1.91 -4.91 8.82
C VAL A 303 -1.54 -3.55 9.41
N ALA A 304 -1.75 -2.47 8.65
CA ALA A 304 -1.49 -1.10 9.10
C ALA A 304 -2.03 -0.83 10.51
N GLY A 305 -1.27 -0.08 11.32
CA GLY A 305 -1.67 0.32 12.67
C GLY A 305 -1.39 -0.71 13.76
N ASN A 306 -0.62 -1.77 13.48
CA ASN A 306 -0.22 -2.76 14.49
C ASN A 306 1.08 -2.41 15.24
N GLY A 307 1.64 -1.19 15.05
CA GLY A 307 2.85 -0.74 15.75
C GLY A 307 4.14 -0.81 14.92
N GLN A 308 4.05 -1.04 13.61
CA GLN A 308 5.21 -1.14 12.71
C GLN A 308 6.08 0.12 12.73
N ARG A 309 5.45 1.31 12.71
CA ARG A 309 6.13 2.60 12.76
C ARG A 309 6.87 2.78 14.08
N GLU A 310 6.16 2.54 15.19
CA GLU A 310 6.70 2.67 16.55
C GLU A 310 7.89 1.72 16.76
N LEU A 311 7.78 0.49 16.24
CA LEU A 311 8.89 -0.47 16.27
C LEU A 311 10.10 0.05 15.50
N ALA A 312 9.92 0.50 14.24
CA ALA A 312 11.02 1.06 13.43
C ALA A 312 11.70 2.26 14.12
N GLU A 313 10.90 3.18 14.68
CA GLU A 313 11.38 4.35 15.39
C GLU A 313 12.14 3.98 16.68
N GLY A 314 11.66 2.97 17.43
CA GLY A 314 12.32 2.48 18.65
C GLY A 314 13.64 1.80 18.34
N LEU A 315 13.71 0.93 17.32
CA LEU A 315 14.93 0.26 16.87
C LEU A 315 16.04 1.26 16.45
N LEU A 316 15.64 2.44 16.00
CA LEU A 316 16.53 3.50 15.54
C LEU A 316 16.84 4.57 16.62
N GLY A 317 16.33 4.39 17.84
CA GLY A 317 16.51 5.37 18.92
C GLY A 317 15.84 6.73 18.62
N ILE A 318 14.83 6.76 17.75
CA ILE A 318 14.00 7.95 17.48
C ILE A 318 12.92 8.05 18.55
N ARG A 319 12.32 6.92 18.93
CA ARG A 319 11.29 6.80 19.96
C ARG A 319 11.88 6.11 21.21
N PRO A 320 11.53 6.56 22.44
CA PRO A 320 12.01 5.93 23.66
C PRO A 320 11.41 4.52 23.82
N LEU A 321 12.23 3.60 24.34
CA LEU A 321 11.78 2.31 24.82
C LEU A 321 11.22 2.46 26.24
N VAL A 322 10.05 1.88 26.50
CA VAL A 322 9.48 1.78 27.85
C VAL A 322 10.20 0.66 28.61
N GLN A 323 10.50 -0.45 27.93
CA GLN A 323 11.18 -1.62 28.46
C GLN A 323 11.99 -2.33 27.37
N GLY A 324 12.92 -3.15 27.77
CA GLY A 324 13.77 -3.95 26.88
C GLY A 324 14.98 -3.18 26.37
N GLN A 325 15.68 -3.78 25.43
CA GLN A 325 16.87 -3.18 24.81
C GLN A 325 17.00 -3.54 23.35
N VAL A 326 17.67 -2.66 22.62
CA VAL A 326 18.09 -2.88 21.23
C VAL A 326 19.60 -2.77 21.17
N THR A 327 20.26 -3.72 20.51
CA THR A 327 21.69 -3.66 20.24
C THR A 327 21.96 -3.75 18.74
N LEU A 328 22.95 -2.99 18.27
CA LEU A 328 23.46 -3.03 16.91
C LEU A 328 24.95 -3.36 16.93
N ALA A 329 25.35 -4.44 16.28
CA ALA A 329 26.73 -4.97 16.34
C ALA A 329 27.25 -5.08 17.78
N GLY A 330 26.42 -5.56 18.70
CA GLY A 330 26.73 -5.71 20.13
C GLY A 330 26.73 -4.42 20.96
N GLN A 331 26.48 -3.25 20.34
CA GLN A 331 26.42 -1.97 21.04
C GLN A 331 24.97 -1.52 21.26
N PRO A 332 24.60 -1.04 22.46
CA PRO A 332 23.24 -0.61 22.74
C PRO A 332 22.86 0.63 21.92
N VAL A 333 21.68 0.59 21.33
CA VAL A 333 21.05 1.76 20.66
C VAL A 333 20.42 2.64 21.73
N ARG A 334 20.77 3.93 21.74
CA ARG A 334 20.28 4.92 22.70
C ARG A 334 19.40 5.97 22.03
N LEU A 335 18.41 6.46 22.77
CA LEU A 335 17.53 7.54 22.33
C LEU A 335 18.34 8.79 21.91
N GLY A 336 17.95 9.39 20.80
CA GLY A 336 18.56 10.62 20.26
C GLY A 336 19.93 10.45 19.61
N GLN A 337 20.47 9.22 19.54
CA GLN A 337 21.76 8.95 18.90
C GLN A 337 21.67 8.62 17.41
N THR A 338 20.65 9.13 16.71
CA THR A 338 20.42 8.88 15.28
C THR A 338 21.61 9.28 14.40
N ALA A 339 22.30 10.37 14.73
CA ALA A 339 23.52 10.77 14.00
C ALA A 339 24.65 9.72 14.12
N HIS A 340 24.79 9.08 15.28
CA HIS A 340 25.73 8.00 15.50
C HIS A 340 25.37 6.75 14.70
N LEU A 341 24.09 6.35 14.70
CA LEU A 341 23.61 5.23 13.90
C LEU A 341 23.83 5.47 12.41
N LEU A 342 23.47 6.66 11.94
CA LEU A 342 23.76 7.08 10.58
C LEU A 342 25.25 6.94 10.25
N ALA A 343 26.16 7.44 11.09
CA ALA A 343 27.61 7.35 10.88
C ALA A 343 28.11 5.88 10.86
N ASN A 344 27.44 4.98 11.57
CA ASN A 344 27.77 3.55 11.65
C ASN A 344 27.10 2.68 10.56
N GLY A 345 26.55 3.29 9.50
CA GLY A 345 26.03 2.56 8.36
C GLY A 345 24.59 2.08 8.54
N VAL A 346 23.77 2.77 9.34
CA VAL A 346 22.32 2.55 9.41
C VAL A 346 21.61 3.53 8.50
N ALA A 347 20.58 3.07 7.75
CA ALA A 347 19.69 3.92 6.99
C ALA A 347 18.24 3.58 7.30
N TYR A 348 17.38 4.60 7.17
CA TYR A 348 15.93 4.46 7.34
C TYR A 348 15.19 5.04 6.14
N ILE A 349 14.27 4.26 5.61
CA ILE A 349 13.28 4.69 4.61
C ILE A 349 11.92 4.63 5.31
N PRO A 350 11.33 5.79 5.68
CA PRO A 350 10.06 5.84 6.37
C PRO A 350 8.89 5.62 5.40
N GLU A 351 7.76 5.16 5.92
CA GLU A 351 6.50 5.03 5.18
C GLU A 351 5.99 6.39 4.70
N ALA A 352 5.87 7.36 5.60
CA ALA A 352 5.43 8.73 5.29
C ALA A 352 6.57 9.55 4.67
N ARG A 353 6.95 9.21 3.43
CA ARG A 353 8.14 9.76 2.73
C ARG A 353 8.25 11.27 2.77
N MET A 354 7.12 11.98 2.52
CA MET A 354 7.07 13.43 2.46
C MET A 354 7.13 14.11 3.82
N ALA A 355 6.56 13.46 4.85
CA ALA A 355 6.54 14.02 6.20
C ALA A 355 7.84 13.72 6.95
N ASP A 356 8.29 12.46 6.88
CA ASP A 356 9.36 11.97 7.78
C ASP A 356 10.71 11.81 7.05
N GLY A 357 10.69 11.67 5.72
CA GLY A 357 11.90 11.34 4.95
C GLY A 357 12.43 12.45 4.05
N PHE A 358 11.68 13.50 3.78
CA PHE A 358 11.98 14.43 2.70
C PHE A 358 11.73 15.89 3.08
N LEU A 359 12.47 16.82 2.48
CA LEU A 359 12.26 18.26 2.62
C LEU A 359 11.63 18.81 1.34
N PRO A 360 10.29 18.96 1.25
CA PRO A 360 9.60 19.30 0.01
C PRO A 360 10.02 20.66 -0.56
N ARG A 361 10.27 21.63 0.31
CA ARG A 361 10.64 23.01 -0.07
C ARG A 361 12.12 23.17 -0.39
N ALA A 362 12.95 22.17 -0.07
CA ALA A 362 14.37 22.17 -0.36
C ALA A 362 14.65 21.61 -1.77
N SER A 363 15.85 21.87 -2.30
CA SER A 363 16.25 21.31 -3.60
C SER A 363 16.55 19.81 -3.50
N VAL A 364 16.63 19.13 -4.65
CA VAL A 364 17.07 17.73 -4.77
C VAL A 364 18.45 17.54 -4.14
N ALA A 365 19.40 18.47 -4.37
CA ALA A 365 20.73 18.41 -3.80
C ALA A 365 20.72 18.48 -2.26
N HIS A 366 19.86 19.33 -1.66
CA HIS A 366 19.70 19.35 -0.21
C HIS A 366 19.16 18.03 0.34
N ASN A 367 18.17 17.44 -0.33
CA ASN A 367 17.58 16.17 0.07
C ASN A 367 18.57 15.00 -0.04
N LEU A 368 19.44 15.01 -1.04
CA LEU A 368 20.46 13.96 -1.24
C LEU A 368 21.54 13.96 -0.18
N ILE A 369 21.91 15.13 0.39
CA ILE A 369 22.97 15.23 1.40
C ILE A 369 22.48 15.15 2.86
N LEU A 370 21.17 15.05 3.09
CA LEU A 370 20.64 14.92 4.45
C LEU A 370 21.31 13.76 5.19
N GLY A 371 21.73 14.01 6.44
CA GLY A 371 22.46 13.04 7.26
C GLY A 371 23.97 12.95 6.95
N GLN A 372 24.45 13.51 5.82
CA GLN A 372 25.86 13.50 5.42
C GLN A 372 26.45 14.91 5.33
N HIS A 373 25.64 15.95 5.51
CA HIS A 373 26.02 17.36 5.31
C HIS A 373 27.12 17.85 6.24
N ARG A 374 27.41 17.16 7.36
CA ARG A 374 28.47 17.50 8.30
C ARG A 374 29.80 16.77 8.05
N GLN A 375 29.82 15.85 7.09
CA GLN A 375 30.98 14.98 6.83
C GLN A 375 31.74 15.41 5.57
N PRO A 376 33.08 15.20 5.50
CA PRO A 376 33.80 15.29 4.24
C PRO A 376 33.24 14.33 3.18
N PRO A 377 33.24 14.70 1.91
CA PRO A 377 33.72 15.93 1.30
C PRO A 377 32.69 17.07 1.26
N HIS A 378 31.49 16.89 1.85
CA HIS A 378 30.38 17.84 1.77
C HIS A 378 30.58 19.06 2.69
N SER A 379 31.36 18.90 3.76
CA SER A 379 31.63 19.97 4.73
C SER A 379 33.02 19.82 5.35
N ASN A 380 33.58 20.94 5.75
CA ASN A 380 34.77 21.03 6.62
C ASN A 380 34.40 21.22 8.10
N GLY A 381 33.13 20.96 8.46
CA GLY A 381 32.59 21.13 9.81
C GLY A 381 31.99 22.52 10.08
N ARG A 382 32.39 23.55 9.36
CA ARG A 382 31.86 24.93 9.48
C ARG A 382 31.11 25.41 8.25
N TRP A 383 31.56 25.00 7.05
CA TRP A 383 31.02 25.46 5.77
C TRP A 383 30.69 24.27 4.86
N LEU A 384 29.56 24.37 4.15
CA LEU A 384 29.16 23.40 3.13
C LEU A 384 29.92 23.67 1.82
N ASN A 385 30.48 22.63 1.24
CA ASN A 385 31.11 22.69 -0.08
C ASN A 385 30.06 22.45 -1.18
N TRP A 386 29.36 23.51 -1.55
CA TRP A 386 28.27 23.42 -2.54
C TRP A 386 28.73 22.92 -3.89
N ARG A 387 29.96 23.19 -4.31
CA ARG A 387 30.51 22.66 -5.57
C ARG A 387 30.56 21.14 -5.55
N GLN A 388 31.06 20.56 -4.48
CA GLN A 388 31.12 19.11 -4.26
C GLN A 388 29.71 18.50 -4.13
N ILE A 389 28.84 19.15 -3.35
CA ILE A 389 27.46 18.69 -3.15
C ILE A 389 26.71 18.62 -4.47
N VAL A 390 26.77 19.67 -5.31
CA VAL A 390 26.08 19.69 -6.61
C VAL A 390 26.68 18.67 -7.58
N ALA A 391 28.02 18.50 -7.57
CA ALA A 391 28.67 17.48 -8.40
C ALA A 391 28.22 16.07 -8.00
N ARG A 392 28.22 15.76 -6.70
CA ARG A 392 27.76 14.47 -6.18
C ARG A 392 26.26 14.25 -6.46
N ALA A 393 25.44 15.28 -6.29
CA ALA A 393 24.00 15.21 -6.60
C ALA A 393 23.75 14.88 -8.09
N ARG A 394 24.51 15.46 -9.02
CA ARG A 394 24.44 15.12 -10.45
C ARG A 394 24.76 13.65 -10.71
N GLN A 395 25.82 13.15 -10.06
CA GLN A 395 26.19 11.73 -10.16
C GLN A 395 25.07 10.82 -9.66
N GLN A 396 24.52 11.10 -8.47
CA GLN A 396 23.44 10.32 -7.87
C GLN A 396 22.13 10.39 -8.68
N ILE A 397 21.82 11.56 -9.26
CA ILE A 397 20.66 11.72 -10.17
C ILE A 397 20.79 10.77 -11.36
N GLY A 398 21.98 10.64 -11.95
CA GLY A 398 22.22 9.69 -13.04
C GLY A 398 22.19 8.23 -12.58
N GLU A 399 22.90 7.90 -11.50
CA GLU A 399 23.02 6.53 -10.97
C GLU A 399 21.67 5.94 -10.54
N PHE A 400 20.80 6.75 -9.93
CA PHE A 400 19.48 6.33 -9.47
C PHE A 400 18.37 6.69 -10.45
N ASN A 401 18.72 7.17 -11.65
CA ASN A 401 17.77 7.54 -12.72
C ASN A 401 16.62 8.44 -12.17
N ILE A 402 16.98 9.49 -11.41
CA ILE A 402 16.03 10.42 -10.83
C ILE A 402 15.58 11.39 -11.93
N LYS A 403 14.30 11.34 -12.31
CA LYS A 403 13.74 12.25 -13.31
C LYS A 403 13.49 13.63 -12.68
N THR A 404 14.42 14.56 -12.95
CA THR A 404 14.43 15.93 -12.43
C THR A 404 15.12 16.88 -13.40
N PRO A 405 14.74 18.16 -13.46
CA PRO A 405 15.49 19.18 -14.22
C PRO A 405 16.95 19.36 -13.75
N GLY A 406 17.27 18.93 -12.53
CA GLY A 406 18.63 18.96 -12.00
C GLY A 406 18.72 19.11 -10.48
N PRO A 407 19.94 19.25 -9.94
CA PRO A 407 20.18 19.30 -8.49
C PRO A 407 19.48 20.44 -7.75
N HIS A 408 19.19 21.53 -8.46
CA HIS A 408 18.53 22.72 -7.90
C HIS A 408 17.01 22.69 -7.96
N ALA A 409 16.42 21.69 -8.60
CA ALA A 409 14.97 21.54 -8.68
C ALA A 409 14.36 21.38 -7.28
N ILE A 410 13.21 22.02 -7.07
CA ILE A 410 12.47 21.94 -5.79
C ILE A 410 11.88 20.53 -5.63
N GLY A 411 12.09 19.95 -4.46
CA GLY A 411 11.70 18.58 -4.16
C GLY A 411 10.20 18.30 -4.32
N ALA A 412 9.34 19.26 -3.95
CA ALA A 412 7.89 19.14 -4.08
C ALA A 412 7.39 18.87 -5.52
N ASN A 413 8.22 19.20 -6.52
CA ASN A 413 7.86 19.01 -7.94
C ASN A 413 8.18 17.59 -8.46
N LEU A 414 8.76 16.72 -7.63
CA LEU A 414 9.06 15.35 -7.99
C LEU A 414 7.84 14.44 -7.84
N SER A 415 7.71 13.46 -8.74
CA SER A 415 6.74 12.37 -8.55
C SER A 415 7.14 11.47 -7.37
N GLY A 416 6.18 10.73 -6.80
CA GLY A 416 6.41 9.81 -5.68
C GLY A 416 7.54 8.81 -5.95
N GLY A 417 7.63 8.24 -7.16
CA GLY A 417 8.72 7.36 -7.56
C GLY A 417 10.08 8.04 -7.58
N ASN A 418 10.16 9.30 -8.00
CA ASN A 418 11.42 10.06 -7.98
C ASN A 418 11.82 10.47 -6.57
N ILE A 419 10.87 10.78 -5.68
CA ILE A 419 11.14 11.00 -4.26
C ILE A 419 11.74 9.74 -3.65
N GLN A 420 11.18 8.57 -3.93
CA GLN A 420 11.73 7.28 -3.45
C GLN A 420 13.17 7.05 -3.96
N ARG A 421 13.43 7.37 -5.24
CA ARG A 421 14.77 7.28 -5.80
C ARG A 421 15.77 8.22 -5.10
N VAL A 422 15.34 9.42 -4.69
CA VAL A 422 16.14 10.34 -3.86
C VAL A 422 16.41 9.73 -2.48
N LEU A 423 15.41 9.14 -1.82
CA LEU A 423 15.58 8.51 -0.51
C LEU A 423 16.56 7.33 -0.58
N LEU A 424 16.44 6.47 -1.60
CA LEU A 424 17.37 5.37 -1.85
C LEU A 424 18.78 5.87 -2.18
N ALA A 425 18.91 6.87 -3.06
CA ALA A 425 20.19 7.46 -3.42
C ALA A 425 20.92 8.03 -2.19
N ARG A 426 20.15 8.68 -1.30
CA ARG A 426 20.67 9.16 -0.01
C ARG A 426 21.07 8.02 0.92
N ALA A 427 20.24 6.99 1.04
CA ALA A 427 20.54 5.85 1.89
C ALA A 427 21.80 5.12 1.43
N PHE A 428 21.90 4.80 0.14
CA PHE A 428 23.01 4.05 -0.45
C PHE A 428 24.23 4.92 -0.82
N ALA A 429 24.22 6.21 -0.47
CA ALA A 429 25.37 7.09 -0.72
C ALA A 429 26.65 6.68 0.04
N ARG A 430 26.55 5.74 0.95
CA ARG A 430 27.63 5.19 1.79
C ARG A 430 27.41 3.68 2.00
N PRO A 431 28.45 2.92 2.39
CA PRO A 431 28.29 1.53 2.78
C PRO A 431 27.29 1.41 3.95
N LEU A 432 26.32 0.51 3.80
CA LEU A 432 25.32 0.23 4.82
C LEU A 432 25.61 -1.11 5.50
N LYS A 433 25.38 -1.14 6.83
CA LYS A 433 25.29 -2.37 7.61
C LYS A 433 23.84 -2.79 7.78
N LEU A 434 22.95 -1.83 8.04
CA LEU A 434 21.52 -2.07 8.28
C LEU A 434 20.67 -1.05 7.50
N LEU A 435 19.67 -1.57 6.79
CA LEU A 435 18.57 -0.80 6.22
C LEU A 435 17.29 -1.15 6.97
N VAL A 436 16.59 -0.17 7.51
CA VAL A 436 15.19 -0.30 7.93
C VAL A 436 14.34 0.36 6.86
N ALA A 437 13.51 -0.42 6.17
CA ALA A 437 12.67 0.06 5.07
C ALA A 437 11.19 -0.23 5.38
N HIS A 438 10.40 0.84 5.54
CA HIS A 438 8.98 0.74 5.83
C HIS A 438 8.17 1.10 4.59
N ASN A 439 7.40 0.14 4.07
CA ASN A 439 6.61 0.23 2.84
C ASN A 439 7.38 0.90 1.68
N PRO A 440 8.62 0.42 1.34
CA PRO A 440 9.52 1.14 0.42
C PRO A 440 8.97 1.24 -1.00
N THR A 441 8.03 0.39 -1.38
CA THR A 441 7.46 0.33 -2.73
C THR A 441 6.03 0.86 -2.82
N GLN A 442 5.40 1.21 -1.70
CA GLN A 442 4.03 1.68 -1.66
C GLN A 442 3.82 2.88 -2.60
N GLY A 443 2.79 2.81 -3.44
CA GLY A 443 2.44 3.90 -4.36
C GLY A 443 3.45 4.11 -5.50
N LEU A 444 4.35 3.17 -5.79
CA LEU A 444 5.26 3.20 -6.92
C LEU A 444 4.68 2.49 -8.15
N ASP A 445 5.16 2.87 -9.33
CA ASP A 445 4.95 2.12 -10.56
C ASP A 445 5.87 0.88 -10.62
N LEU A 446 5.52 -0.10 -11.44
CA LEU A 446 6.25 -1.37 -11.54
C LEU A 446 7.75 -1.21 -11.85
N PRO A 447 8.18 -0.33 -12.79
CA PRO A 447 9.60 -0.09 -13.01
C PRO A 447 10.33 0.47 -11.79
N SER A 448 9.65 1.28 -10.98
CA SER A 448 10.22 1.80 -9.73
C SER A 448 10.30 0.74 -8.63
N ILE A 449 9.31 -0.16 -8.55
CA ILE A 449 9.32 -1.31 -7.63
C ILE A 449 10.50 -2.23 -7.96
N GLU A 450 10.64 -2.62 -9.22
CA GLU A 450 11.75 -3.45 -9.70
C GLU A 450 13.11 -2.84 -9.35
N PHE A 451 13.26 -1.53 -9.58
CA PHE A 451 14.47 -0.81 -9.22
C PHE A 451 14.79 -0.87 -7.72
N VAL A 452 13.78 -0.72 -6.85
CA VAL A 452 13.94 -0.84 -5.38
C VAL A 452 14.42 -2.24 -5.00
N TYR A 453 13.77 -3.26 -5.54
CA TYR A 453 14.10 -4.66 -5.26
C TYR A 453 15.55 -5.00 -5.67
N GLN A 454 15.93 -4.63 -6.88
CA GLN A 454 17.29 -4.86 -7.39
C GLN A 454 18.32 -4.15 -6.52
N LYS A 455 18.07 -2.93 -6.06
CA LYS A 455 18.99 -2.19 -5.18
C LYS A 455 19.12 -2.83 -3.80
N ILE A 456 18.02 -3.28 -3.18
CA ILE A 456 18.06 -3.98 -1.89
C ILE A 456 18.85 -5.29 -2.02
N LEU A 457 18.56 -6.10 -3.04
CA LEU A 457 19.25 -7.38 -3.27
C LEU A 457 20.74 -7.20 -3.59
N ALA A 458 21.09 -6.19 -4.39
CA ALA A 458 22.50 -5.88 -4.68
C ALA A 458 23.28 -5.49 -3.41
N GLN A 459 22.68 -4.70 -2.52
CA GLN A 459 23.30 -4.31 -1.24
C GLN A 459 23.34 -5.47 -0.24
N ARG A 460 22.33 -6.35 -0.23
CA ARG A 460 22.36 -7.59 0.54
C ARG A 460 23.59 -8.44 0.19
N ALA A 461 23.92 -8.55 -1.10
CA ALA A 461 25.10 -9.30 -1.56
C ALA A 461 26.41 -8.76 -0.98
N THR A 462 26.46 -7.50 -0.57
CA THR A 462 27.64 -6.90 0.10
C THR A 462 27.63 -7.07 1.63
N GLY A 463 26.64 -7.78 2.18
CA GLY A 463 26.51 -8.05 3.63
C GLY A 463 25.55 -7.10 4.36
N MET A 464 24.85 -6.21 3.68
CA MET A 464 23.84 -5.35 4.31
C MET A 464 22.66 -6.17 4.84
N ALA A 465 22.35 -6.03 6.12
CA ALA A 465 21.12 -6.53 6.71
C ALA A 465 19.95 -5.59 6.42
N THR A 466 18.74 -6.13 6.31
CA THR A 466 17.53 -5.33 6.07
C THR A 466 16.40 -5.78 6.96
N LEU A 467 15.75 -4.84 7.65
CA LEU A 467 14.40 -5.00 8.17
C LEU A 467 13.43 -4.42 7.15
N LEU A 468 12.69 -5.29 6.46
CA LEU A 468 11.70 -4.89 5.46
C LEU A 468 10.31 -4.97 6.08
N ILE A 469 9.72 -3.83 6.38
CA ILE A 469 8.36 -3.70 6.89
C ILE A 469 7.44 -3.45 5.70
N SER A 470 6.49 -4.34 5.43
CA SER A 470 5.58 -4.21 4.30
C SER A 470 4.23 -4.86 4.57
N GLU A 471 3.18 -4.25 4.04
CA GLU A 471 1.84 -4.81 3.99
C GLU A 471 1.64 -5.74 2.78
N ASN A 472 2.56 -5.69 1.82
CA ASN A 472 2.52 -6.50 0.61
C ASN A 472 3.23 -7.84 0.84
N LEU A 473 2.45 -8.92 1.00
CA LEU A 473 2.99 -10.26 1.22
C LEU A 473 3.79 -10.77 0.02
N ASP A 474 3.43 -10.41 -1.22
CA ASP A 474 4.21 -10.81 -2.41
C ASP A 474 5.62 -10.22 -2.37
N GLU A 475 5.77 -8.94 -1.93
CA GLU A 475 7.07 -8.31 -1.71
C GLU A 475 7.89 -9.03 -0.65
N LEU A 476 7.26 -9.34 0.50
CA LEU A 476 7.91 -10.04 1.60
C LEU A 476 8.34 -11.46 1.20
N PHE A 477 7.46 -12.20 0.53
CA PHE A 477 7.77 -13.56 0.06
C PHE A 477 8.88 -13.59 -0.99
N LEU A 478 8.94 -12.55 -1.83
CA LEU A 478 9.98 -12.43 -2.84
C LEU A 478 11.34 -12.13 -2.22
N LEU A 479 11.43 -11.18 -1.30
CA LEU A 479 12.69 -10.59 -0.85
C LEU A 479 13.25 -11.19 0.43
N CYS A 480 12.39 -11.64 1.37
CA CYS A 480 12.82 -11.98 2.72
C CYS A 480 13.40 -13.38 2.87
N ASP A 481 14.29 -13.54 3.82
CA ASP A 481 14.85 -14.82 4.24
C ASP A 481 14.02 -15.44 5.38
N ARG A 482 13.54 -14.58 6.30
CA ARG A 482 12.63 -14.91 7.40
C ARG A 482 11.55 -13.84 7.48
N LEU A 483 10.41 -14.21 8.07
CA LEU A 483 9.24 -13.33 8.18
C LEU A 483 8.73 -13.34 9.62
N ALA A 484 8.80 -12.19 10.29
CA ALA A 484 8.11 -11.95 11.54
C ALA A 484 6.70 -11.39 11.26
N VAL A 485 5.69 -11.86 11.99
CA VAL A 485 4.31 -11.39 11.84
C VAL A 485 3.88 -10.62 13.08
N LEU A 486 3.48 -9.36 12.86
CA LEU A 486 3.08 -8.44 13.92
C LEU A 486 1.55 -8.31 13.98
N TYR A 487 0.99 -8.49 15.16
CA TYR A 487 -0.42 -8.26 15.43
C TYR A 487 -0.60 -7.60 16.81
N ARG A 488 -1.29 -6.45 16.85
CA ARG A 488 -1.56 -5.65 18.05
C ARG A 488 -0.30 -5.46 18.93
N GLY A 489 0.80 -5.08 18.30
CA GLY A 489 2.06 -4.80 18.97
C GLY A 489 2.86 -6.02 19.44
N ARG A 490 2.48 -7.24 19.07
CA ARG A 490 3.18 -8.48 19.46
C ARG A 490 3.60 -9.27 18.22
N ILE A 491 4.77 -9.91 18.30
CA ILE A 491 5.18 -10.89 17.29
C ILE A 491 4.43 -12.20 17.55
N MET A 492 3.59 -12.59 16.60
CA MET A 492 2.78 -13.81 16.64
C MET A 492 3.57 -15.05 16.22
N GLY A 493 4.64 -14.87 15.47
CA GLY A 493 5.53 -15.93 15.02
C GLY A 493 6.61 -15.38 14.10
N ILE A 494 7.70 -16.13 13.96
CA ILE A 494 8.76 -15.89 12.98
C ILE A 494 8.88 -17.16 12.14
N LEU A 495 8.70 -17.00 10.83
CA LEU A 495 8.69 -18.09 9.85
C LEU A 495 9.99 -18.05 9.04
N ASP A 496 10.57 -19.22 8.79
CA ASP A 496 11.62 -19.38 7.80
C ASP A 496 11.01 -19.44 6.39
N ARG A 497 11.82 -19.15 5.38
CA ARG A 497 11.37 -19.02 3.98
C ARG A 497 10.60 -20.24 3.47
N ASP A 498 11.03 -21.44 3.83
CA ASP A 498 10.41 -22.70 3.39
C ASP A 498 8.98 -22.90 3.95
N HIS A 499 8.61 -22.09 4.94
CA HIS A 499 7.28 -22.08 5.58
C HIS A 499 6.44 -20.85 5.19
N PHE A 500 6.84 -20.08 4.15
CA PHE A 500 6.06 -18.95 3.70
C PHE A 500 4.80 -19.42 2.99
N ASP A 501 3.69 -19.21 3.65
CA ASP A 501 2.36 -19.47 3.11
C ASP A 501 1.42 -18.30 3.41
N ALA A 502 0.72 -17.82 2.40
CA ALA A 502 -0.11 -16.62 2.51
C ALA A 502 -1.25 -16.78 3.53
N TYR A 503 -1.83 -17.98 3.63
CA TYR A 503 -2.91 -18.23 4.59
C TYR A 503 -2.40 -18.36 6.02
N THR A 504 -1.26 -19.01 6.21
CA THR A 504 -0.59 -19.10 7.52
C THR A 504 -0.20 -17.71 8.04
N VAL A 505 0.44 -16.90 7.18
CA VAL A 505 0.80 -15.51 7.51
C VAL A 505 -0.46 -14.68 7.79
N GLY A 506 -1.49 -14.77 6.94
CA GLY A 506 -2.76 -14.07 7.12
C GLY A 506 -3.49 -14.47 8.42
N SER A 507 -3.41 -15.73 8.81
CA SER A 507 -3.95 -16.23 10.09
C SER A 507 -3.23 -15.58 11.28
N LEU A 508 -1.89 -15.53 11.26
CA LEU A 508 -1.10 -14.84 12.28
C LEU A 508 -1.35 -13.33 12.30
N MET A 509 -1.53 -12.70 11.12
CA MET A 509 -1.88 -11.26 11.00
C MET A 509 -3.27 -10.93 11.56
N SER A 510 -4.16 -11.92 11.69
CA SER A 510 -5.48 -11.79 12.33
C SER A 510 -5.51 -12.18 13.80
N GLY A 511 -4.38 -12.58 14.37
CA GLY A 511 -4.23 -12.90 15.79
C GLY A 511 -4.41 -14.37 16.15
N ALA A 512 -4.51 -15.27 15.16
CA ALA A 512 -4.50 -16.71 15.44
C ALA A 512 -3.09 -17.17 15.81
N HIS A 513 -2.98 -18.00 16.86
CA HIS A 513 -1.70 -18.55 17.29
C HIS A 513 -1.24 -19.66 16.36
N SER A 514 0.07 -19.77 16.11
CA SER A 514 0.64 -20.93 15.40
C SER A 514 0.35 -22.23 16.15
N PRO A 515 0.01 -23.32 15.46
CA PRO A 515 -0.29 -24.62 16.11
C PRO A 515 0.84 -25.21 16.96
N GLY A 516 2.07 -24.69 16.84
CA GLY A 516 3.24 -25.16 17.57
C GLY A 516 3.48 -24.54 18.95
N GLN A 517 2.85 -23.43 19.30
CA GLN A 517 3.07 -22.76 20.61
C GLN A 517 2.13 -23.23 21.73
N GLN A 518 1.17 -24.10 21.44
CA GLN A 518 0.25 -24.64 22.47
C GLN A 518 0.86 -25.76 23.33
N GLN A 519 2.08 -26.26 23.06
CA GLN A 519 2.68 -27.36 23.81
C GLN A 519 3.58 -26.95 24.99
N GLU A 520 3.99 -25.68 25.11
CA GLU A 520 4.84 -25.25 26.23
C GLU A 520 4.12 -24.58 27.42
N ALA A 521 2.84 -24.25 27.28
CA ALA A 521 2.06 -23.60 28.35
C ALA A 521 1.33 -24.58 29.28
N GLY A 522 1.52 -25.88 29.14
CA GLY A 522 0.78 -26.93 29.86
C GLY A 522 1.54 -27.71 30.94
N HIS A 523 2.79 -27.36 31.26
CA HIS A 523 3.54 -27.99 32.36
C HIS A 523 4.39 -26.91 33.07
N GLY A 524 3.78 -26.31 34.08
CA GLY A 524 4.48 -25.45 35.04
C GLY A 524 3.51 -25.02 36.13
#